data_800eae34bf982f275b81146e5f7a5757
#
_entry.id   800eae34bf982f275b81146e5f7a5757
#
_cell.length_a   1.000
_cell.length_b   1.000
_cell.length_c   1.000
_cell.angle_alpha   90.00
_cell.angle_beta   90.00
_cell.angle_gamma   90.00
#
_symmetry.space_group_name_H-M   'P 1'
#
loop_
_entity.id
_entity.type
_entity.pdbx_description
1 polymer ?
#
loop_
_entity_poly.entity_id
_entity_poly.type
_entity_poly.pdbx_seq_one_letter_code
_entity_poly.pdbx_strand_id
1 'polypeptide(L)'
;MLTPRRIEIFKVVVDDFIQNAEPVGSKTLQQRYNLPYSSATIRNDLQALEEMGYLEKTHTSSGRVPSTMGYKFYCENLLSESGMDKKMEVAIKDAFETSNLNIEEAIHQSCQILSDMTNMTSGAIGPDASTQTLEHIKLFPIDERNAVCVFITNSGHTETKNFHFDEDVPFSDIETCTDILNEKLKGIPLTDLPNKMEEIKPELSAVVKRHEMLFTAFVKAFIKFASDNVYFSGKDRMLYQPEFEDINKLKKMMTLFNDATVWKKMNEEENAVAVSTRSGAELTWYNDLAVVRSKFKVSEEETGEFMVIGPSRMNYDKVVSMVEYAARMIEKMYNSGGDDSE
;
A
#
# COMPACT_ATOMS: atom_id res chain seq x y z
N MET A 1 -15.30 24.43 -19.78
CA MET A 1 -13.83 24.50 -19.68
C MET A 1 -13.49 25.61 -18.69
N LEU A 2 -12.60 25.36 -17.73
CA LEU A 2 -12.19 26.36 -16.76
C LEU A 2 -11.36 27.47 -17.43
N THR A 3 -11.63 28.74 -17.07
CA THR A 3 -10.79 29.85 -17.52
C THR A 3 -9.45 29.87 -16.78
N PRO A 4 -8.36 30.42 -17.35
CA PRO A 4 -7.06 30.51 -16.67
C PRO A 4 -7.15 31.09 -15.25
N ARG A 5 -7.95 32.17 -15.07
CA ARG A 5 -8.20 32.77 -13.75
C ARG A 5 -8.84 31.79 -12.76
N ARG A 6 -9.85 31.01 -13.20
CA ARG A 6 -10.50 30.01 -12.33
C ARG A 6 -9.56 28.87 -11.97
N ILE A 7 -8.69 28.46 -12.88
CA ILE A 7 -7.66 27.46 -12.61
C ILE A 7 -6.70 27.99 -11.55
N GLU A 8 -6.23 29.24 -11.66
CA GLU A 8 -5.36 29.87 -10.68
C GLU A 8 -6.02 29.94 -9.29
N ILE A 9 -7.25 30.48 -9.21
CA ILE A 9 -8.01 30.55 -7.96
C ILE A 9 -8.25 29.16 -7.37
N PHE A 10 -8.63 28.18 -8.19
CA PHE A 10 -8.86 26.82 -7.76
C PHE A 10 -7.59 26.19 -7.20
N LYS A 11 -6.43 26.32 -7.90
CA LYS A 11 -5.16 25.83 -7.42
C LYS A 11 -4.81 26.40 -6.05
N VAL A 12 -4.93 27.70 -5.86
CA VAL A 12 -4.66 28.37 -4.58
C VAL A 12 -5.60 27.88 -3.47
N VAL A 13 -6.88 27.59 -3.79
CA VAL A 13 -7.81 27.00 -2.81
C VAL A 13 -7.36 25.62 -2.38
N VAL A 14 -6.95 24.77 -3.32
CA VAL A 14 -6.49 23.41 -3.02
C VAL A 14 -5.21 23.47 -2.18
N ASP A 15 -4.24 24.28 -2.58
CA ASP A 15 -2.95 24.43 -1.89
C ASP A 15 -3.15 24.97 -0.45
N ASP A 16 -4.01 25.98 -0.27
CA ASP A 16 -4.32 26.54 1.07
C ASP A 16 -5.02 25.51 1.97
N PHE A 17 -5.98 24.77 1.42
CA PHE A 17 -6.71 23.75 2.17
C PHE A 17 -5.81 22.58 2.57
N ILE A 18 -4.91 22.15 1.69
CA ILE A 18 -3.90 21.13 2.01
C ILE A 18 -3.04 21.56 3.20
N GLN A 19 -2.64 22.83 3.23
CA GLN A 19 -1.75 23.34 4.28
C GLN A 19 -2.45 23.59 5.61
N ASN A 20 -3.67 24.15 5.59
CA ASN A 20 -4.33 24.70 6.77
C ASN A 20 -5.51 23.86 7.28
N ALA A 21 -6.07 22.95 6.48
CA ALA A 21 -7.27 22.16 6.77
C ALA A 21 -8.52 23.02 7.09
N GLU A 22 -8.53 24.30 6.67
CA GLU A 22 -9.61 25.25 6.93
C GLU A 22 -10.32 25.64 5.63
N PRO A 23 -11.67 25.76 5.63
CA PRO A 23 -12.42 26.22 4.47
C PRO A 23 -11.97 27.61 4.01
N VAL A 24 -11.74 27.77 2.70
CA VAL A 24 -11.10 28.95 2.13
C VAL A 24 -12.13 29.95 1.63
N GLY A 25 -12.04 31.18 2.12
CA GLY A 25 -12.92 32.29 1.73
C GLY A 25 -12.26 33.28 0.77
N SER A 26 -13.07 34.04 0.01
CA SER A 26 -12.57 35.04 -0.97
C SER A 26 -11.70 36.15 -0.37
N LYS A 27 -11.98 36.55 0.88
CA LYS A 27 -11.15 37.54 1.59
C LYS A 27 -9.79 36.95 1.98
N THR A 28 -9.77 35.69 2.46
CA THR A 28 -8.55 34.96 2.81
C THR A 28 -7.64 34.85 1.60
N LEU A 29 -8.20 34.41 0.45
CA LEU A 29 -7.46 34.29 -0.80
C LEU A 29 -6.83 35.61 -1.24
N GLN A 30 -7.62 36.70 -1.22
CA GLN A 30 -7.13 38.01 -1.62
C GLN A 30 -6.00 38.51 -0.72
N GLN A 31 -6.14 38.34 0.60
CA GLN A 31 -5.16 38.86 1.58
C GLN A 31 -3.89 37.99 1.70
N ARG A 32 -4.05 36.68 1.73
CA ARG A 32 -2.94 35.75 1.96
C ARG A 32 -2.08 35.53 0.71
N TYR A 33 -2.72 35.45 -0.47
CA TYR A 33 -2.04 35.12 -1.72
C TYR A 33 -1.88 36.30 -2.67
N ASN A 34 -2.28 37.50 -2.26
CA ASN A 34 -2.13 38.73 -3.03
C ASN A 34 -2.62 38.61 -4.48
N LEU A 35 -3.74 37.89 -4.68
CA LEU A 35 -4.31 37.68 -6.00
C LEU A 35 -4.73 39.03 -6.61
N PRO A 36 -4.49 39.27 -7.93
CA PRO A 36 -4.80 40.57 -8.58
C PRO A 36 -6.30 40.79 -8.86
N TYR A 37 -7.16 40.07 -8.12
CA TYR A 37 -8.62 40.11 -8.31
C TYR A 37 -9.32 40.66 -7.09
N SER A 38 -10.46 41.34 -7.31
CA SER A 38 -11.31 41.82 -6.20
C SER A 38 -11.93 40.63 -5.44
N SER A 39 -12.20 40.82 -4.14
CA SER A 39 -12.86 39.78 -3.33
C SER A 39 -14.23 39.38 -3.90
N ALA A 40 -14.93 40.31 -4.57
CA ALA A 40 -16.21 40.04 -5.27
C ALA A 40 -15.96 39.11 -6.49
N THR A 41 -14.95 39.38 -7.29
CA THR A 41 -14.54 38.52 -8.43
C THR A 41 -14.18 37.13 -7.97
N ILE A 42 -13.33 37.01 -6.94
CA ILE A 42 -12.93 35.71 -6.36
C ILE A 42 -14.16 34.96 -5.85
N ARG A 43 -15.10 35.66 -5.15
CA ARG A 43 -16.33 35.04 -4.64
C ARG A 43 -17.18 34.45 -5.76
N ASN A 44 -17.33 35.16 -6.88
CA ASN A 44 -18.10 34.70 -8.04
C ASN A 44 -17.43 33.48 -8.70
N ASP A 45 -16.09 33.48 -8.78
CA ASP A 45 -15.36 32.35 -9.33
C ASP A 45 -15.41 31.14 -8.38
N LEU A 46 -15.36 31.31 -7.06
CA LEU A 46 -15.57 30.25 -6.09
C LEU A 46 -16.98 29.63 -6.20
N GLN A 47 -18.01 30.47 -6.40
CA GLN A 47 -19.36 29.98 -6.62
C GLN A 47 -19.45 29.18 -7.93
N ALA A 48 -18.87 29.66 -9.01
CA ALA A 48 -18.88 28.95 -10.28
C ALA A 48 -18.11 27.58 -10.20
N LEU A 49 -17.01 27.54 -9.44
CA LEU A 49 -16.27 26.29 -9.20
C LEU A 49 -17.10 25.31 -8.35
N GLU A 50 -17.88 25.79 -7.38
CA GLU A 50 -18.82 24.98 -6.61
C GLU A 50 -19.93 24.42 -7.51
N GLU A 51 -20.57 25.28 -8.35
CA GLU A 51 -21.61 24.87 -9.31
C GLU A 51 -21.12 23.85 -10.33
N MET A 52 -19.81 23.87 -10.66
CA MET A 52 -19.15 22.88 -11.52
C MET A 52 -18.73 21.61 -10.78
N GLY A 53 -18.91 21.53 -9.45
CA GLY A 53 -18.60 20.39 -8.62
C GLY A 53 -17.12 20.25 -8.22
N TYR A 54 -16.26 21.24 -8.49
CA TYR A 54 -14.84 21.20 -8.08
C TYR A 54 -14.61 21.62 -6.63
N LEU A 55 -15.53 22.43 -6.09
CA LEU A 55 -15.50 22.89 -4.70
C LEU A 55 -16.83 22.56 -4.00
N GLU A 56 -16.79 22.47 -2.67
CA GLU A 56 -17.95 22.24 -1.82
C GLU A 56 -18.03 23.27 -0.69
N LYS A 57 -19.25 23.50 -0.20
CA LYS A 57 -19.50 24.24 1.04
C LYS A 57 -19.45 23.28 2.24
N THR A 58 -18.75 23.69 3.27
CA THR A 58 -18.92 23.05 4.58
C THR A 58 -20.16 23.62 5.29
N HIS A 59 -20.86 22.79 6.04
CA HIS A 59 -22.08 23.17 6.74
C HIS A 59 -21.89 24.31 7.75
N THR A 60 -20.69 24.61 8.16
CA THR A 60 -20.36 25.56 9.26
C THR A 60 -19.73 26.87 8.79
N SER A 61 -19.36 27.01 7.51
CA SER A 61 -18.67 28.22 7.03
C SER A 61 -19.10 28.69 5.66
N SER A 62 -18.83 29.98 5.35
CA SER A 62 -18.98 30.54 4.00
C SER A 62 -17.80 30.20 3.07
N GLY A 63 -16.77 29.52 3.59
CA GLY A 63 -15.62 29.07 2.84
C GLY A 63 -15.91 27.87 1.93
N ARG A 64 -14.97 27.55 1.09
CA ARG A 64 -15.02 26.39 0.17
C ARG A 64 -13.89 25.43 0.48
N VAL A 65 -14.14 24.15 0.26
CA VAL A 65 -13.15 23.08 0.31
C VAL A 65 -13.14 22.35 -1.04
N PRO A 66 -12.03 21.74 -1.46
CA PRO A 66 -12.02 20.91 -2.65
C PRO A 66 -12.92 19.69 -2.50
N SER A 67 -13.70 19.38 -3.51
CA SER A 67 -14.44 18.11 -3.63
C SER A 67 -13.51 16.99 -4.10
N THR A 68 -13.98 15.73 -4.06
CA THR A 68 -13.28 14.61 -4.67
C THR A 68 -13.00 14.85 -6.17
N MET A 69 -13.98 15.41 -6.90
CA MET A 69 -13.79 15.79 -8.30
C MET A 69 -12.77 16.93 -8.46
N GLY A 70 -12.72 17.86 -7.50
CA GLY A 70 -11.71 18.90 -7.44
C GLY A 70 -10.30 18.32 -7.27
N TYR A 71 -10.09 17.43 -6.33
CA TYR A 71 -8.81 16.76 -6.17
C TYR A 71 -8.40 15.94 -7.40
N LYS A 72 -9.35 15.23 -8.01
CA LYS A 72 -9.11 14.53 -9.27
C LYS A 72 -8.59 15.49 -10.35
N PHE A 73 -9.30 16.60 -10.58
CA PHE A 73 -8.87 17.60 -11.57
C PHE A 73 -7.49 18.19 -11.24
N TYR A 74 -7.23 18.48 -9.97
CA TYR A 74 -5.93 18.98 -9.51
C TYR A 74 -4.80 17.98 -9.84
N CYS A 75 -4.98 16.73 -9.51
CA CYS A 75 -3.99 15.68 -9.75
C CYS A 75 -3.76 15.37 -11.24
N GLU A 76 -4.81 15.43 -12.06
CA GLU A 76 -4.70 15.23 -13.52
C GLU A 76 -3.99 16.37 -14.26
N ASN A 77 -4.20 17.62 -13.79
CA ASN A 77 -3.89 18.79 -14.63
C ASN A 77 -2.93 19.79 -13.99
N LEU A 78 -2.83 19.83 -12.67
CA LEU A 78 -2.17 20.91 -11.93
C LEU A 78 -1.03 20.46 -11.02
N LEU A 79 -0.78 19.15 -10.89
CA LEU A 79 0.40 18.66 -10.19
C LEU A 79 1.65 19.27 -10.80
N SER A 80 2.50 19.82 -9.96
CA SER A 80 3.80 20.31 -10.41
C SER A 80 4.78 19.12 -10.42
N GLU A 81 5.55 19.00 -11.49
CA GLU A 81 6.74 18.14 -11.52
C GLU A 81 7.87 18.75 -10.66
N SER A 82 7.52 19.37 -9.51
CA SER A 82 8.51 19.88 -8.58
C SER A 82 9.28 18.68 -8.04
N GLY A 83 10.54 18.60 -8.41
CA GLY A 83 11.43 17.51 -8.02
C GLY A 83 11.37 17.29 -6.52
N MET A 84 11.51 16.05 -6.14
CA MET A 84 11.56 15.61 -4.74
C MET A 84 12.63 16.41 -3.99
N ASP A 85 12.35 16.77 -2.75
CA ASP A 85 13.35 17.44 -1.88
C ASP A 85 14.61 16.55 -1.81
N LYS A 86 15.78 17.15 -2.07
CA LYS A 86 17.08 16.44 -2.05
C LYS A 86 17.32 15.67 -0.75
N LYS A 87 16.79 16.15 0.38
CA LYS A 87 16.89 15.43 1.66
C LYS A 87 16.11 14.12 1.64
N MET A 88 14.96 14.11 0.99
CA MET A 88 14.14 12.93 0.82
C MET A 88 14.78 11.92 -0.13
N GLU A 89 15.32 12.43 -1.24
CA GLU A 89 16.05 11.62 -2.19
C GLU A 89 17.23 10.90 -1.54
N VAL A 90 18.04 11.64 -0.76
CA VAL A 90 19.17 11.08 -0.02
C VAL A 90 18.68 10.05 1.01
N ALA A 91 17.66 10.36 1.82
CA ALA A 91 17.18 9.43 2.86
C ALA A 91 16.67 8.10 2.29
N ILE A 92 15.91 8.14 1.19
CA ILE A 92 15.45 6.92 0.50
C ILE A 92 16.66 6.20 -0.11
N LYS A 93 17.55 6.90 -0.78
CA LYS A 93 18.74 6.31 -1.40
C LYS A 93 19.66 5.65 -0.36
N ASP A 94 19.94 6.32 0.76
CA ASP A 94 20.78 5.78 1.83
C ASP A 94 20.19 4.51 2.44
N ALA A 95 18.86 4.42 2.57
CA ALA A 95 18.19 3.21 3.04
C ALA A 95 18.44 2.02 2.12
N PHE A 96 18.54 2.25 0.81
CA PHE A 96 18.83 1.20 -0.17
C PHE A 96 20.34 0.88 -0.27
N GLU A 97 21.22 1.86 -0.13
CA GLU A 97 22.68 1.67 -0.27
C GLU A 97 23.33 1.10 1.00
N THR A 98 22.80 1.41 2.19
CA THR A 98 23.39 0.96 3.47
C THR A 98 23.11 -0.51 3.74
N SER A 99 22.23 -1.11 2.99
CA SER A 99 21.76 -2.45 3.26
C SER A 99 22.29 -3.41 2.19
N ASN A 100 23.13 -4.36 2.63
CA ASN A 100 23.15 -5.71 2.07
C ASN A 100 21.76 -6.36 2.29
N LEU A 101 20.68 -5.57 2.23
CA LEU A 101 19.34 -5.98 2.57
C LEU A 101 18.79 -6.86 1.47
N ASN A 102 18.08 -7.87 1.87
CA ASN A 102 17.14 -8.51 0.98
C ASN A 102 16.05 -7.48 0.59
N ILE A 103 15.42 -7.67 -0.53
CA ILE A 103 14.45 -6.76 -1.11
C ILE A 103 13.27 -6.49 -0.17
N GLU A 104 12.86 -7.48 0.62
CA GLU A 104 11.77 -7.35 1.59
C GLU A 104 12.11 -6.32 2.67
N GLU A 105 13.33 -6.35 3.20
CA GLU A 105 13.80 -5.38 4.18
C GLU A 105 13.90 -3.97 3.57
N ALA A 106 14.34 -3.85 2.31
CA ALA A 106 14.36 -2.59 1.58
C ALA A 106 12.94 -2.02 1.39
N ILE A 107 11.95 -2.86 1.09
CA ILE A 107 10.54 -2.48 1.01
C ILE A 107 10.03 -1.98 2.38
N HIS A 108 10.31 -2.70 3.46
CA HIS A 108 9.91 -2.31 4.81
C HIS A 108 10.51 -0.98 5.24
N GLN A 109 11.80 -0.78 5.00
CA GLN A 109 12.48 0.49 5.29
C GLN A 109 11.94 1.64 4.45
N SER A 110 11.66 1.40 3.16
CA SER A 110 11.03 2.40 2.31
C SER A 110 9.66 2.82 2.83
N CYS A 111 8.83 1.87 3.24
CA CYS A 111 7.54 2.18 3.88
C CYS A 111 7.74 3.02 5.15
N GLN A 112 8.72 2.68 6.00
CA GLN A 112 9.00 3.47 7.20
C GLN A 112 9.38 4.92 6.85
N ILE A 113 10.28 5.12 5.90
CA ILE A 113 10.71 6.44 5.45
C ILE A 113 9.55 7.23 4.84
N LEU A 114 8.77 6.60 3.94
CA LEU A 114 7.58 7.22 3.36
C LEU A 114 6.60 7.68 4.45
N SER A 115 6.34 6.84 5.44
CA SER A 115 5.48 7.18 6.57
C SER A 115 6.04 8.35 7.41
N ASP A 116 7.31 8.31 7.76
CA ASP A 116 7.96 9.36 8.57
C ASP A 116 7.97 10.71 7.87
N MET A 117 8.25 10.72 6.58
CA MET A 117 8.38 11.96 5.80
C MET A 117 7.05 12.55 5.37
N THR A 118 6.01 11.74 5.20
CA THR A 118 4.66 12.21 4.86
C THR A 118 3.80 12.48 6.08
N ASN A 119 4.16 11.92 7.24
CA ASN A 119 3.34 11.82 8.45
C ASN A 119 1.99 11.14 8.18
N MET A 120 2.00 10.10 7.34
CA MET A 120 0.84 9.31 6.93
C MET A 120 1.16 7.82 7.05
N THR A 121 0.15 6.97 6.92
CA THR A 121 0.38 5.53 6.79
C THR A 121 0.97 5.25 5.42
N SER A 122 2.02 4.46 5.35
CA SER A 122 2.50 3.92 4.09
C SER A 122 2.40 2.40 4.10
N GLY A 123 2.41 1.81 2.92
CA GLY A 123 2.39 0.37 2.78
C GLY A 123 3.01 -0.07 1.46
N ALA A 124 3.22 -1.37 1.38
CA ALA A 124 3.58 -2.04 0.14
C ALA A 124 2.71 -3.27 -0.04
N ILE A 125 2.33 -3.52 -1.28
CA ILE A 125 1.74 -4.79 -1.71
C ILE A 125 2.84 -5.49 -2.51
N GLY A 126 3.23 -6.67 -2.05
CA GLY A 126 4.18 -7.52 -2.76
C GLY A 126 3.59 -8.10 -4.05
N PRO A 127 4.39 -8.83 -4.84
CA PRO A 127 3.92 -9.52 -6.04
C PRO A 127 2.70 -10.39 -5.75
N ASP A 128 1.83 -10.53 -6.75
CA ASP A 128 0.60 -11.31 -6.58
C ASP A 128 0.94 -12.78 -6.27
N ALA A 129 0.39 -13.30 -5.18
CA ALA A 129 0.53 -14.70 -4.79
C ALA A 129 0.03 -15.69 -5.88
N SER A 130 -0.80 -15.24 -6.82
CA SER A 130 -1.26 -16.05 -7.96
C SER A 130 -0.17 -16.30 -9.00
N THR A 131 0.83 -15.43 -9.09
CA THR A 131 1.99 -15.58 -10.00
C THR A 131 3.16 -16.31 -9.34
N GLN A 132 3.18 -16.37 -8.00
CA GLN A 132 4.20 -17.08 -7.26
C GLN A 132 3.83 -18.53 -7.04
N THR A 133 4.81 -19.42 -7.21
CA THR A 133 4.65 -20.85 -6.98
C THR A 133 5.53 -21.31 -5.83
N LEU A 134 5.07 -22.32 -5.10
CA LEU A 134 5.87 -22.94 -4.06
C LEU A 134 7.04 -23.70 -4.70
N GLU A 135 8.28 -23.40 -4.31
CA GLU A 135 9.47 -24.12 -4.76
C GLU A 135 9.92 -25.15 -3.75
N HIS A 136 9.94 -24.80 -2.45
CA HIS A 136 10.39 -25.71 -1.41
C HIS A 136 9.83 -25.38 -0.04
N ILE A 137 9.61 -26.44 0.77
CA ILE A 137 9.23 -26.35 2.19
C ILE A 137 10.35 -26.99 3.01
N LYS A 138 10.78 -26.33 4.07
CA LYS A 138 11.69 -26.90 5.06
C LYS A 138 11.11 -26.73 6.45
N LEU A 139 10.92 -27.84 7.17
CA LEU A 139 10.48 -27.82 8.55
C LEU A 139 11.64 -28.18 9.47
N PHE A 140 11.92 -27.32 10.43
CA PHE A 140 12.97 -27.50 11.43
C PHE A 140 12.32 -27.78 12.79
N PRO A 141 12.29 -29.02 13.28
CA PRO A 141 11.78 -29.31 14.61
C PRO A 141 12.69 -28.69 15.67
N ILE A 142 12.11 -27.98 16.63
CA ILE A 142 12.81 -27.47 17.82
C ILE A 142 12.70 -28.50 18.94
N ASP A 143 11.49 -28.98 19.15
CA ASP A 143 11.12 -30.06 20.07
C ASP A 143 9.87 -30.80 19.54
N GLU A 144 9.28 -31.71 20.36
CA GLU A 144 8.12 -32.52 19.96
C GLU A 144 6.84 -31.70 19.74
N ARG A 145 6.81 -30.41 20.17
CA ARG A 145 5.64 -29.52 20.04
C ARG A 145 5.89 -28.27 19.25
N ASN A 146 7.14 -27.96 18.93
CA ASN A 146 7.50 -26.72 18.28
C ASN A 146 8.37 -26.99 17.05
N ALA A 147 8.07 -26.34 15.95
CA ALA A 147 8.87 -26.37 14.74
C ALA A 147 8.87 -25.01 14.04
N VAL A 148 9.91 -24.71 13.30
CA VAL A 148 10.01 -23.58 12.40
C VAL A 148 9.85 -24.08 10.99
N CYS A 149 8.87 -23.58 10.26
CA CYS A 149 8.66 -23.86 8.85
C CYS A 149 9.16 -22.73 8.00
N VAL A 150 9.94 -23.02 6.97
CA VAL A 150 10.39 -22.06 5.95
C VAL A 150 9.78 -22.46 4.62
N PHE A 151 9.04 -21.57 4.00
CA PHE A 151 8.50 -21.70 2.66
C PHE A 151 9.38 -20.89 1.71
N ILE A 152 9.69 -21.44 0.54
CA ILE A 152 10.51 -20.81 -0.50
C ILE A 152 9.70 -20.79 -1.79
N THR A 153 9.59 -19.64 -2.43
CA THR A 153 8.91 -19.48 -3.73
C THR A 153 9.91 -19.54 -4.89
N ASN A 154 9.38 -19.68 -6.11
CA ASN A 154 10.16 -19.64 -7.34
C ASN A 154 10.93 -18.31 -7.54
N SER A 155 10.44 -17.21 -6.98
CA SER A 155 11.11 -15.90 -6.98
C SER A 155 12.22 -15.76 -5.91
N GLY A 156 12.41 -16.79 -5.07
CA GLY A 156 13.38 -16.76 -3.96
C GLY A 156 12.83 -16.07 -2.70
N HIS A 157 11.58 -15.61 -2.71
CA HIS A 157 10.93 -15.10 -1.50
C HIS A 157 10.82 -16.23 -0.46
N THR A 158 11.15 -15.92 0.80
CA THR A 158 11.11 -16.86 1.91
C THR A 158 10.18 -16.37 3.00
N GLU A 159 9.28 -17.24 3.45
CA GLU A 159 8.40 -16.98 4.57
C GLU A 159 8.67 -17.98 5.69
N THR A 160 8.77 -17.46 6.91
CA THR A 160 9.03 -18.28 8.09
C THR A 160 7.83 -18.27 9.03
N LYS A 161 7.36 -19.45 9.42
CA LYS A 161 6.25 -19.62 10.36
C LYS A 161 6.64 -20.52 11.52
N ASN A 162 6.28 -20.11 12.74
CA ASN A 162 6.42 -20.96 13.93
C ASN A 162 5.18 -21.83 14.06
N PHE A 163 5.38 -23.14 14.10
CA PHE A 163 4.33 -24.11 14.36
C PHE A 163 4.38 -24.51 15.83
N HIS A 164 3.23 -24.50 16.45
CA HIS A 164 3.01 -25.04 17.77
C HIS A 164 1.93 -26.12 17.70
N PHE A 165 2.24 -27.30 18.22
CA PHE A 165 1.36 -28.46 18.24
C PHE A 165 0.81 -28.66 19.65
N ASP A 166 -0.47 -28.97 19.75
CA ASP A 166 -1.15 -29.21 21.04
C ASP A 166 -0.68 -30.51 21.70
N GLU A 167 -0.22 -31.47 20.90
CA GLU A 167 0.34 -32.77 21.33
C GLU A 167 1.70 -33.01 20.69
N ASP A 168 2.43 -33.99 21.21
CA ASP A 168 3.75 -34.36 20.70
C ASP A 168 3.65 -34.92 19.27
N VAL A 169 4.45 -34.39 18.36
CA VAL A 169 4.56 -34.82 16.97
C VAL A 169 5.94 -35.43 16.74
N PRO A 170 6.02 -36.71 16.40
CA PRO A 170 7.31 -37.38 16.13
C PRO A 170 8.05 -36.71 14.98
N PHE A 171 9.38 -36.58 15.10
CA PHE A 171 10.21 -35.99 14.04
C PHE A 171 10.07 -36.73 12.71
N SER A 172 9.93 -38.09 12.75
CA SER A 172 9.62 -38.86 11.56
C SER A 172 8.35 -38.47 10.81
N ASP A 173 7.32 -38.09 11.56
CA ASP A 173 6.06 -37.63 10.97
C ASP A 173 6.24 -36.26 10.30
N ILE A 174 7.05 -35.38 10.91
CA ILE A 174 7.41 -34.07 10.36
C ILE A 174 8.20 -34.25 9.05
N GLU A 175 9.22 -35.08 9.03
CA GLU A 175 10.04 -35.36 7.84
C GLU A 175 9.19 -35.97 6.71
N THR A 176 8.45 -37.03 7.01
CA THR A 176 7.58 -37.70 6.02
C THR A 176 6.53 -36.76 5.44
N CYS A 177 5.90 -35.94 6.29
CA CYS A 177 4.92 -34.93 5.85
C CYS A 177 5.60 -33.90 4.92
N THR A 178 6.76 -33.37 5.30
CA THR A 178 7.47 -32.36 4.53
C THR A 178 7.91 -32.90 3.16
N ASP A 179 8.37 -34.15 3.09
CA ASP A 179 8.77 -34.80 1.83
C ASP A 179 7.58 -34.95 0.87
N ILE A 180 6.42 -35.40 1.38
CA ILE A 180 5.18 -35.51 0.58
C ILE A 180 4.74 -34.12 0.09
N LEU A 181 4.77 -33.11 0.95
CA LEU A 181 4.40 -31.76 0.56
C LEU A 181 5.33 -31.20 -0.51
N ASN A 182 6.63 -31.39 -0.40
CA ASN A 182 7.58 -30.96 -1.42
C ASN A 182 7.37 -31.69 -2.76
N GLU A 183 7.05 -33.00 -2.73
CA GLU A 183 6.77 -33.76 -3.95
C GLU A 183 5.49 -33.28 -4.66
N LYS A 184 4.42 -33.01 -3.89
CA LYS A 184 3.08 -32.76 -4.43
C LYS A 184 2.78 -31.27 -4.64
N LEU A 185 3.40 -30.36 -3.91
CA LEU A 185 3.07 -28.93 -3.92
C LEU A 185 4.09 -28.08 -4.67
N LYS A 186 5.26 -28.62 -5.02
CA LYS A 186 6.26 -27.89 -5.82
C LYS A 186 5.63 -27.43 -7.16
N GLY A 187 5.83 -26.14 -7.49
CA GLY A 187 5.30 -25.52 -8.70
C GLY A 187 3.81 -25.15 -8.64
N ILE A 188 3.12 -25.41 -7.54
CA ILE A 188 1.71 -25.03 -7.35
C ILE A 188 1.64 -23.55 -6.98
N PRO A 189 0.74 -22.74 -7.60
CA PRO A 189 0.48 -21.36 -7.20
C PRO A 189 0.11 -21.25 -5.72
N LEU A 190 0.62 -20.20 -5.03
CA LEU A 190 0.38 -20.02 -3.60
C LEU A 190 -1.10 -19.95 -3.26
N THR A 191 -1.91 -19.36 -4.14
CA THR A 191 -3.38 -19.27 -4.00
C THR A 191 -4.07 -20.60 -4.01
N ASP A 192 -3.50 -21.61 -4.67
CA ASP A 192 -4.10 -22.94 -4.85
C ASP A 192 -3.62 -23.95 -3.79
N LEU A 193 -2.59 -23.62 -3.01
CA LEU A 193 -2.03 -24.50 -2.00
C LEU A 193 -3.08 -25.03 -1.00
N PRO A 194 -4.02 -24.20 -0.45
CA PRO A 194 -5.03 -24.71 0.47
C PRO A 194 -5.93 -25.79 -0.16
N ASN A 195 -6.34 -25.60 -1.41
CA ASN A 195 -7.18 -26.58 -2.14
C ASN A 195 -6.38 -27.85 -2.42
N LYS A 196 -5.12 -27.70 -2.82
CA LYS A 196 -4.25 -28.84 -3.12
C LYS A 196 -3.93 -29.66 -1.88
N MET A 197 -3.85 -29.03 -0.70
CA MET A 197 -3.71 -29.72 0.58
C MET A 197 -4.88 -30.66 0.84
N GLU A 198 -6.13 -30.26 0.54
CA GLU A 198 -7.29 -31.14 0.71
C GLU A 198 -7.21 -32.37 -0.20
N GLU A 199 -6.67 -32.25 -1.42
CA GLU A 199 -6.49 -33.39 -2.33
C GLU A 199 -5.48 -34.41 -1.82
N ILE A 200 -4.40 -33.97 -1.16
CA ILE A 200 -3.34 -34.87 -0.65
C ILE A 200 -3.61 -35.39 0.76
N LYS A 201 -4.63 -34.89 1.45
CA LYS A 201 -5.00 -35.32 2.81
C LYS A 201 -5.13 -36.83 2.98
N PRO A 202 -5.77 -37.62 2.06
CA PRO A 202 -5.83 -39.05 2.16
C PRO A 202 -4.48 -39.74 2.15
N GLU A 203 -3.53 -39.24 1.35
CA GLU A 203 -2.16 -39.78 1.25
C GLU A 203 -1.39 -39.52 2.55
N LEU A 204 -1.47 -38.29 3.09
CA LEU A 204 -0.89 -37.97 4.40
C LEU A 204 -1.45 -38.83 5.51
N SER A 205 -2.76 -39.09 5.51
CA SER A 205 -3.41 -39.91 6.54
C SER A 205 -2.97 -41.37 6.53
N ALA A 206 -2.50 -41.85 5.39
CA ALA A 206 -2.05 -43.26 5.25
C ALA A 206 -0.68 -43.50 5.88
N VAL A 207 0.18 -42.47 5.94
CA VAL A 207 1.62 -42.65 6.30
C VAL A 207 2.06 -41.81 7.51
N VAL A 208 1.35 -40.74 7.83
CA VAL A 208 1.66 -39.80 8.93
C VAL A 208 0.69 -40.01 10.10
N LYS A 209 1.18 -40.43 11.26
CA LYS A 209 0.31 -40.68 12.42
C LYS A 209 -0.38 -39.43 12.95
N ARG A 210 0.30 -38.31 13.01
CA ARG A 210 -0.20 -37.01 13.46
C ARG A 210 -0.61 -36.09 12.29
N HIS A 211 -1.11 -36.68 11.19
CA HIS A 211 -1.43 -35.97 9.96
C HIS A 211 -2.41 -34.81 10.15
N GLU A 212 -3.42 -34.92 11.01
CA GLU A 212 -4.42 -33.86 11.18
C GLU A 212 -3.83 -32.57 11.77
N MET A 213 -2.89 -32.71 12.71
CA MET A 213 -2.23 -31.56 13.33
C MET A 213 -1.32 -30.85 12.33
N LEU A 214 -0.46 -31.62 11.63
CA LEU A 214 0.40 -31.10 10.58
C LEU A 214 -0.40 -30.51 9.43
N PHE A 215 -1.44 -31.21 8.96
CA PHE A 215 -2.35 -30.71 7.93
C PHE A 215 -2.96 -29.37 8.31
N THR A 216 -3.53 -29.27 9.52
CA THR A 216 -4.15 -28.02 10.00
C THR A 216 -3.13 -26.88 10.10
N ALA A 217 -1.92 -27.17 10.58
CA ALA A 217 -0.85 -26.19 10.68
C ALA A 217 -0.42 -25.67 9.31
N PHE A 218 -0.22 -26.57 8.33
CA PHE A 218 0.15 -26.17 6.96
C PHE A 218 -0.95 -25.42 6.23
N VAL A 219 -2.22 -25.86 6.31
CA VAL A 219 -3.34 -25.14 5.68
C VAL A 219 -3.44 -23.71 6.22
N LYS A 220 -3.36 -23.52 7.54
CA LYS A 220 -3.36 -22.19 8.15
C LYS A 220 -2.17 -21.35 7.69
N ALA A 221 -0.98 -21.96 7.59
CA ALA A 221 0.22 -21.28 7.11
C ALA A 221 0.09 -20.86 5.65
N PHE A 222 -0.43 -21.71 4.77
CA PHE A 222 -0.63 -21.42 3.35
C PHE A 222 -1.68 -20.33 3.12
N ILE A 223 -2.82 -20.38 3.82
CA ILE A 223 -3.82 -19.30 3.75
C ILE A 223 -3.17 -17.97 4.13
N LYS A 224 -2.37 -17.94 5.19
CA LYS A 224 -1.69 -16.75 5.63
C LYS A 224 -0.60 -16.33 4.64
N PHE A 225 0.20 -17.26 4.13
CA PHE A 225 1.23 -17.00 3.14
C PHE A 225 0.68 -16.39 1.85
N ALA A 226 -0.46 -16.87 1.36
CA ALA A 226 -1.15 -16.31 0.20
C ALA A 226 -1.76 -14.92 0.47
N SER A 227 -2.02 -14.55 1.73
CA SER A 227 -2.65 -13.30 2.11
C SER A 227 -1.70 -12.22 2.62
N ASP A 228 -0.52 -12.58 3.13
CA ASP A 228 0.40 -11.69 3.86
C ASP A 228 1.25 -10.77 2.96
N ASN A 229 0.86 -10.54 1.71
CA ASN A 229 1.61 -9.70 0.78
C ASN A 229 1.38 -8.19 0.97
N VAL A 230 0.77 -7.76 2.10
CA VAL A 230 0.54 -6.34 2.38
C VAL A 230 1.23 -5.93 3.67
N TYR A 231 2.20 -5.04 3.56
CA TYR A 231 2.91 -4.45 4.69
C TYR A 231 2.45 -3.01 4.91
N PHE A 232 2.35 -2.58 6.16
CA PHE A 232 2.04 -1.21 6.54
C PHE A 232 2.99 -0.68 7.61
N SER A 233 3.38 0.59 7.46
CA SER A 233 4.12 1.37 8.45
C SER A 233 3.33 2.63 8.84
N GLY A 234 3.40 3.03 10.10
CA GLY A 234 2.81 4.26 10.60
C GLY A 234 1.28 4.28 10.62
N LYS A 235 0.62 3.15 10.89
CA LYS A 235 -0.85 3.10 11.03
C LYS A 235 -1.37 4.05 12.12
N ASP A 236 -0.58 4.29 13.17
CA ASP A 236 -0.86 5.21 14.26
C ASP A 236 -0.90 6.68 13.82
N ARG A 237 -0.24 7.05 12.73
CA ARG A 237 -0.19 8.43 12.22
C ARG A 237 -1.56 8.96 11.80
N MET A 238 -2.47 8.06 11.44
CA MET A 238 -3.86 8.43 11.13
C MET A 238 -4.61 8.96 12.36
N LEU A 239 -4.20 8.58 13.58
CA LEU A 239 -4.78 9.07 14.84
C LEU A 239 -4.56 10.58 15.05
N TYR A 240 -3.54 11.14 14.41
CA TYR A 240 -3.17 12.55 14.54
C TYR A 240 -3.75 13.43 13.43
N GLN A 241 -4.52 12.84 12.51
CA GLN A 241 -5.18 13.59 11.43
C GLN A 241 -6.56 14.07 11.88
N PRO A 242 -6.87 15.37 11.77
CA PRO A 242 -8.14 15.93 12.26
C PRO A 242 -9.38 15.30 11.62
N GLU A 243 -9.28 14.77 10.40
CA GLU A 243 -10.37 14.10 9.71
C GLU A 243 -10.83 12.81 10.41
N PHE A 244 -9.98 12.21 11.26
CA PHE A 244 -10.22 10.95 11.96
C PHE A 244 -10.42 11.12 13.47
N GLU A 245 -10.71 12.32 13.96
CA GLU A 245 -11.10 12.55 15.36
C GLU A 245 -12.40 11.81 15.74
N ASP A 246 -13.29 11.55 14.77
CA ASP A 246 -14.47 10.73 14.98
C ASP A 246 -14.06 9.24 15.16
N ILE A 247 -14.34 8.72 16.35
CA ILE A 247 -14.02 7.33 16.73
C ILE A 247 -14.65 6.29 15.79
N ASN A 248 -15.81 6.57 15.17
CA ASN A 248 -16.46 5.64 14.25
C ASN A 248 -15.73 5.62 12.90
N LYS A 249 -15.28 6.78 12.42
CA LYS A 249 -14.43 6.86 11.22
C LYS A 249 -13.12 6.13 11.45
N LEU A 250 -12.49 6.37 12.60
CA LEU A 250 -11.25 5.70 12.98
C LEU A 250 -11.40 4.18 13.04
N LYS A 251 -12.46 3.68 13.69
CA LYS A 251 -12.74 2.22 13.77
C LYS A 251 -12.89 1.61 12.38
N LYS A 252 -13.66 2.25 11.49
CA LYS A 252 -13.84 1.78 10.10
C LYS A 252 -12.48 1.70 9.38
N MET A 253 -11.68 2.74 9.49
CA MET A 253 -10.36 2.78 8.87
C MET A 253 -9.43 1.67 9.43
N MET A 254 -9.38 1.50 10.75
CA MET A 254 -8.57 0.43 11.37
C MET A 254 -9.01 -0.97 10.92
N THR A 255 -10.31 -1.16 10.65
CA THR A 255 -10.82 -2.42 10.07
C THR A 255 -10.28 -2.62 8.65
N LEU A 256 -10.21 -1.58 7.82
CA LEU A 256 -9.64 -1.66 6.47
C LEU A 256 -8.18 -2.11 6.48
N PHE A 257 -7.37 -1.68 7.47
CA PHE A 257 -5.96 -2.11 7.57
C PHE A 257 -5.77 -3.60 7.89
N ASN A 258 -6.81 -4.26 8.35
CA ASN A 258 -6.77 -5.69 8.66
C ASN A 258 -7.25 -6.56 7.48
N ASP A 259 -7.75 -5.96 6.42
CA ASP A 259 -8.24 -6.66 5.22
C ASP A 259 -7.39 -6.32 4.00
N ALA A 260 -6.42 -7.18 3.70
CA ALA A 260 -5.52 -7.01 2.56
C ALA A 260 -6.27 -6.96 1.21
N THR A 261 -7.43 -7.61 1.11
CA THR A 261 -8.20 -7.67 -0.15
C THR A 261 -8.80 -6.32 -0.52
N VAL A 262 -9.17 -5.51 0.48
CA VAL A 262 -9.69 -4.15 0.27
C VAL A 262 -8.64 -3.28 -0.43
N TRP A 263 -7.39 -3.37 -0.01
CA TRP A 263 -6.31 -2.56 -0.60
C TRP A 263 -6.00 -2.97 -2.04
N LYS A 264 -6.08 -4.27 -2.35
CA LYS A 264 -5.89 -4.77 -3.73
C LYS A 264 -7.04 -4.34 -4.66
N LYS A 265 -8.27 -4.28 -4.15
CA LYS A 265 -9.48 -4.01 -4.94
C LYS A 265 -10.10 -2.63 -4.72
N MET A 266 -9.43 -1.73 -4.02
CA MET A 266 -10.00 -0.42 -3.66
C MET A 266 -10.48 0.39 -4.88
N ASN A 267 -9.84 0.22 -6.04
CA ASN A 267 -10.25 0.91 -7.28
C ASN A 267 -11.56 0.37 -7.85
N GLU A 268 -12.01 -0.80 -7.43
CA GLU A 268 -13.24 -1.48 -7.88
C GLU A 268 -14.44 -1.15 -6.98
N GLU A 269 -14.21 -0.48 -5.83
CA GLU A 269 -15.28 -0.09 -4.91
C GLU A 269 -16.23 0.92 -5.56
N GLU A 270 -17.55 0.74 -5.36
CA GLU A 270 -18.62 1.50 -6.02
C GLU A 270 -18.49 3.03 -5.86
N ASN A 271 -17.91 3.49 -4.74
CA ASN A 271 -17.72 4.92 -4.44
C ASN A 271 -16.27 5.39 -4.60
N ALA A 272 -15.39 4.57 -5.15
CA ALA A 272 -14.01 4.95 -5.37
C ALA A 272 -13.87 5.82 -6.63
N VAL A 273 -13.10 6.90 -6.52
CA VAL A 273 -12.73 7.75 -7.66
C VAL A 273 -11.22 7.56 -7.87
N ALA A 274 -10.87 6.99 -9.01
CA ALA A 274 -9.48 6.73 -9.36
C ALA A 274 -9.01 7.61 -10.51
N VAL A 275 -7.71 7.90 -10.53
CA VAL A 275 -7.02 8.61 -11.61
C VAL A 275 -5.56 8.19 -11.68
N SER A 276 -4.99 8.21 -12.89
CA SER A 276 -3.56 8.03 -13.08
C SER A 276 -2.89 9.37 -13.40
N THR A 277 -1.74 9.63 -12.78
CA THR A 277 -0.91 10.79 -13.12
C THR A 277 -0.18 10.57 -14.44
N ARG A 278 0.41 11.63 -15.00
CA ARG A 278 1.24 11.53 -16.21
C ARG A 278 2.49 10.69 -16.00
N SER A 279 3.01 10.65 -14.78
CA SER A 279 4.19 9.88 -14.39
C SER A 279 3.91 8.41 -14.08
N GLY A 280 2.63 8.01 -14.00
CA GLY A 280 2.21 6.62 -13.82
C GLY A 280 1.76 6.25 -12.40
N ALA A 281 1.78 7.17 -11.45
CA ALA A 281 1.18 6.93 -10.15
C ALA A 281 -0.35 6.86 -10.26
N GLU A 282 -0.96 6.00 -9.47
CA GLU A 282 -2.41 5.86 -9.35
C GLU A 282 -2.89 6.52 -8.05
N LEU A 283 -3.92 7.34 -8.14
CA LEU A 283 -4.56 7.96 -6.98
C LEU A 283 -6.00 7.48 -6.88
N THR A 284 -6.42 7.14 -5.67
CA THR A 284 -7.79 6.70 -5.40
C THR A 284 -8.32 7.42 -4.19
N TRP A 285 -9.52 7.99 -4.32
CA TRP A 285 -10.28 8.55 -3.20
C TRP A 285 -11.42 7.61 -2.85
N TYR A 286 -11.51 7.29 -1.58
CA TYR A 286 -12.57 6.47 -1.02
C TYR A 286 -13.00 7.03 0.33
N ASN A 287 -14.22 7.57 0.41
CA ASN A 287 -14.70 8.34 1.55
C ASN A 287 -13.76 9.54 1.86
N ASP A 288 -13.26 9.63 3.10
CA ASP A 288 -12.35 10.71 3.53
C ASP A 288 -10.87 10.36 3.30
N LEU A 289 -10.58 9.17 2.72
CA LEU A 289 -9.23 8.68 2.45
C LEU A 289 -8.80 9.01 1.02
N ALA A 290 -7.52 9.29 0.87
CA ALA A 290 -6.84 9.23 -0.42
C ALA A 290 -5.67 8.23 -0.33
N VAL A 291 -5.49 7.48 -1.40
CA VAL A 291 -4.39 6.51 -1.55
C VAL A 291 -3.62 6.88 -2.80
N VAL A 292 -2.33 7.08 -2.65
CA VAL A 292 -1.39 7.29 -3.76
C VAL A 292 -0.56 6.02 -3.91
N ARG A 293 -0.51 5.45 -5.12
CA ARG A 293 0.17 4.20 -5.43
C ARG A 293 1.16 4.38 -6.56
N SER A 294 2.25 3.63 -6.50
CA SER A 294 3.17 3.47 -7.62
C SER A 294 3.64 2.03 -7.70
N LYS A 295 3.53 1.45 -8.88
CA LYS A 295 3.95 0.07 -9.16
C LYS A 295 5.46 0.02 -9.33
N PHE A 296 6.06 -1.11 -8.93
CA PHE A 296 7.44 -1.46 -9.21
C PHE A 296 7.53 -2.89 -9.74
N LYS A 297 8.45 -3.13 -10.66
CA LYS A 297 8.71 -4.46 -11.20
C LYS A 297 9.72 -5.19 -10.35
N VAL A 298 9.44 -6.46 -10.09
CA VAL A 298 10.30 -7.42 -9.40
C VAL A 298 10.91 -8.41 -10.39
N SER A 299 10.16 -8.71 -11.46
CA SER A 299 10.59 -9.50 -12.63
C SER A 299 9.79 -9.08 -13.85
N GLU A 300 9.93 -9.78 -15.00
CA GLU A 300 9.10 -9.50 -16.17
C GLU A 300 7.61 -9.79 -15.93
N GLU A 301 7.29 -10.72 -15.03
CA GLU A 301 5.93 -11.18 -14.76
C GLU A 301 5.41 -10.69 -13.39
N GLU A 302 6.28 -10.24 -12.48
CA GLU A 302 5.93 -9.88 -11.11
C GLU A 302 6.02 -8.38 -10.87
N THR A 303 4.94 -7.82 -10.34
CA THR A 303 4.86 -6.41 -9.95
C THR A 303 4.38 -6.29 -8.51
N GLY A 304 5.03 -5.42 -7.75
CA GLY A 304 4.53 -4.94 -6.47
C GLY A 304 4.10 -3.48 -6.58
N GLU A 305 3.58 -2.94 -5.50
CA GLU A 305 3.25 -1.51 -5.44
C GLU A 305 3.54 -0.92 -4.06
N PHE A 306 4.05 0.31 -4.03
CA PHE A 306 4.04 1.15 -2.84
C PHE A 306 2.77 1.97 -2.78
N MET A 307 2.30 2.24 -1.56
CA MET A 307 1.17 3.13 -1.32
C MET A 307 1.42 4.05 -0.14
N VAL A 308 0.84 5.26 -0.22
CA VAL A 308 0.68 6.16 0.91
C VAL A 308 -0.80 6.45 1.09
N ILE A 309 -1.28 6.31 2.31
CA ILE A 309 -2.68 6.42 2.71
C ILE A 309 -2.79 7.56 3.70
N GLY A 310 -3.66 8.51 3.39
CA GLY A 310 -3.89 9.66 4.24
C GLY A 310 -5.26 10.30 4.01
N PRO A 311 -5.52 11.46 4.62
CA PRO A 311 -6.73 12.23 4.35
C PRO A 311 -6.73 12.76 2.92
N SER A 312 -7.93 13.03 2.37
CA SER A 312 -8.08 13.57 1.01
C SER A 312 -7.31 14.88 0.77
N ARG A 313 -6.95 15.61 1.83
CA ARG A 313 -6.13 16.85 1.76
C ARG A 313 -4.62 16.60 1.84
N MET A 314 -4.09 15.52 1.34
CA MET A 314 -2.64 15.30 1.36
C MET A 314 -1.88 16.21 0.38
N ASN A 315 -0.59 16.41 0.61
CA ASN A 315 0.29 17.10 -0.34
C ASN A 315 0.63 16.13 -1.49
N TYR A 316 -0.18 16.15 -2.53
CA TYR A 316 -0.08 15.22 -3.67
C TYR A 316 1.23 15.34 -4.42
N ASP A 317 1.75 16.55 -4.68
CA ASP A 317 3.03 16.77 -5.36
C ASP A 317 4.17 16.04 -4.64
N LYS A 318 4.22 16.18 -3.32
CA LYS A 318 5.22 15.56 -2.48
C LYS A 318 5.04 14.04 -2.42
N VAL A 319 3.82 13.57 -2.15
CA VAL A 319 3.53 12.15 -1.94
C VAL A 319 3.75 11.35 -3.23
N VAL A 320 3.25 11.83 -4.37
CA VAL A 320 3.44 11.20 -5.68
C VAL A 320 4.92 11.05 -5.99
N SER A 321 5.70 12.15 -5.89
CA SER A 321 7.14 12.12 -6.16
C SER A 321 7.89 11.11 -5.30
N MET A 322 7.53 10.99 -4.01
CA MET A 322 8.17 10.08 -3.06
C MET A 322 7.85 8.61 -3.34
N VAL A 323 6.58 8.29 -3.58
CA VAL A 323 6.14 6.91 -3.84
C VAL A 323 6.74 6.41 -5.15
N GLU A 324 6.75 7.24 -6.20
CA GLU A 324 7.39 6.92 -7.48
C GLU A 324 8.91 6.74 -7.37
N TYR A 325 9.57 7.55 -6.55
CA TYR A 325 11.00 7.40 -6.35
C TYR A 325 11.34 6.10 -5.61
N ALA A 326 10.60 5.76 -4.55
CA ALA A 326 10.76 4.50 -3.84
C ALA A 326 10.56 3.31 -4.79
N ALA A 327 9.54 3.35 -5.64
CA ALA A 327 9.28 2.32 -6.64
C ALA A 327 10.47 2.15 -7.61
N ARG A 328 10.99 3.25 -8.16
CA ARG A 328 12.16 3.21 -9.04
C ARG A 328 13.43 2.68 -8.36
N MET A 329 13.60 2.92 -7.06
CA MET A 329 14.77 2.41 -6.34
C MET A 329 14.71 0.90 -6.16
N ILE A 330 13.54 0.33 -5.87
CA ILE A 330 13.34 -1.14 -5.83
C ILE A 330 13.63 -1.75 -7.21
N GLU A 331 13.08 -1.18 -8.28
CA GLU A 331 13.35 -1.68 -9.64
C GLU A 331 14.84 -1.69 -10.00
N LYS A 332 15.58 -0.66 -9.58
CA LYS A 332 17.03 -0.62 -9.78
C LYS A 332 17.77 -1.72 -9.01
N MET A 333 17.36 -2.03 -7.79
CA MET A 333 17.96 -3.11 -7.00
C MET A 333 17.77 -4.46 -7.70
N TYR A 334 16.57 -4.74 -8.20
CA TYR A 334 16.29 -5.97 -8.93
C TYR A 334 17.13 -6.09 -10.19
N ASN A 335 17.20 -5.02 -10.97
CA ASN A 335 17.96 -5.02 -12.23
C ASN A 335 19.49 -5.09 -12.01
N SER A 336 20.00 -4.61 -10.85
CA SER A 336 21.43 -4.66 -10.53
C SER A 336 21.87 -6.02 -9.97
N GLY A 337 20.96 -6.79 -9.38
CA GLY A 337 21.24 -8.13 -8.86
C GLY A 337 21.34 -9.24 -9.92
N GLY A 338 20.96 -8.93 -11.18
CA GLY A 338 21.04 -9.87 -12.31
C GLY A 338 22.35 -9.86 -13.07
N ASP A 339 23.22 -8.88 -12.86
CA ASP A 339 24.47 -8.70 -13.65
C ASP A 339 25.74 -9.31 -12.97
N ASP A 340 25.64 -9.81 -11.75
CA ASP A 340 26.79 -10.41 -11.02
C ASP A 340 26.91 -11.95 -11.20
N SER A 341 26.23 -12.53 -12.19
CA SER A 341 26.28 -13.98 -12.48
C SER A 341 26.70 -14.29 -13.93
N GLU A 342 27.75 -13.63 -14.45
CA GLU A 342 28.53 -14.11 -15.60
C GLU A 342 30.00 -14.34 -15.25
#